data_d84f78764a90c82932c0f74ac455a389
#
_entry.id   d84f78764a90c82932c0f74ac455a389
#
_cell.length_a   1.000
_cell.length_b   1.000
_cell.length_c   1.000
_cell.angle_alpha   90.00
_cell.angle_beta   90.00
_cell.angle_gamma   90.00
#
_symmetry.space_group_name_H-M   'P 1'
#
loop_
_entity.id
_entity.type
_entity.pdbx_description
1 polymer ?
#
loop_
_entity_poly.entity_id
_entity_poly.type
_entity_poly.pdbx_seq_one_letter_code
_entity_poly.pdbx_strand_id
1 'polypeptide(L)'
;MANIQAAWRLVPCRGILFDKDGTLLDFMALWGSWAETLTGFVEWELETLGAAGLFNKTAALGLRLDEANRVSGYDRTGPVAMGTEEEVTALLAGPLYAAGVPWNDAVSRVREFNAAALAQLKRRREARPLPGLREFLDACREAGLALAVVTSDTTAEALEHLEWMGLRERFGSVVGRDRARRGKPDPDMALLACRELGISPAEAVVIGDSNADMQMGKRAGAGLTVGLAAAEDGAPPGTAYLRDADVIVSGYRELSVR
;
A
#
# COMPACT_ATOMS: atom_id res chain seq x y z
N MET A 1 10.94 -25.78 -12.03
CA MET A 1 10.45 -24.93 -10.94
C MET A 1 11.55 -23.94 -10.68
N ALA A 2 11.27 -22.66 -10.74
CA ALA A 2 12.27 -21.62 -10.46
C ALA A 2 12.48 -21.52 -8.94
N ASN A 3 13.62 -20.97 -8.53
CA ASN A 3 13.87 -20.64 -7.13
C ASN A 3 13.93 -19.13 -6.97
N ILE A 4 13.37 -18.64 -5.89
CA ILE A 4 13.55 -17.25 -5.44
C ILE A 4 14.59 -17.22 -4.34
N GLN A 5 15.56 -16.34 -4.48
CA GLN A 5 16.47 -15.98 -3.40
C GLN A 5 16.06 -14.62 -2.84
N ALA A 6 15.80 -14.61 -1.53
CA ALA A 6 15.52 -13.40 -0.74
C ALA A 6 16.52 -13.39 0.42
N ALA A 7 17.44 -12.45 0.40
CA ALA A 7 18.59 -12.41 1.30
C ALA A 7 19.30 -13.78 1.38
N TRP A 8 19.27 -14.43 2.54
CA TRP A 8 19.90 -15.76 2.77
C TRP A 8 18.98 -16.97 2.49
N ARG A 9 17.70 -16.75 2.20
CA ARG A 9 16.71 -17.80 1.91
C ARG A 9 16.66 -18.09 0.42
N LEU A 10 16.67 -19.35 0.06
CA LEU A 10 16.41 -19.83 -1.30
C LEU A 10 15.25 -20.84 -1.23
N VAL A 11 14.17 -20.57 -1.93
CA VAL A 11 12.97 -21.42 -1.93
C VAL A 11 12.46 -21.66 -3.33
N PRO A 12 12.00 -22.90 -3.65
CA PRO A 12 11.33 -23.16 -4.92
C PRO A 12 9.97 -22.47 -4.94
N CYS A 13 9.62 -21.86 -6.07
CA CYS A 13 8.29 -21.24 -6.24
C CYS A 13 7.80 -21.35 -7.67
N ARG A 14 6.49 -21.22 -7.83
CA ARG A 14 5.80 -21.13 -9.13
C ARG A 14 5.17 -19.78 -9.37
N GLY A 15 5.00 -18.98 -8.33
CA GLY A 15 4.47 -17.64 -8.48
C GLY A 15 4.70 -16.74 -7.28
N ILE A 16 4.45 -15.46 -7.50
CA ILE A 16 4.63 -14.40 -6.50
C ILE A 16 3.36 -13.59 -6.40
N LEU A 17 2.92 -13.35 -5.16
CA LEU A 17 1.83 -12.47 -4.81
C LEU A 17 2.42 -11.19 -4.24
N PHE A 18 2.22 -10.09 -4.92
CA PHE A 18 2.71 -8.77 -4.50
C PHE A 18 1.59 -7.96 -3.86
N ASP A 19 1.86 -7.33 -2.73
CA ASP A 19 1.13 -6.13 -2.37
C ASP A 19 1.42 -5.00 -3.38
N LYS A 20 0.65 -3.91 -3.33
CA LYS A 20 0.77 -2.79 -4.28
C LYS A 20 1.47 -1.58 -3.68
N ASP A 21 0.88 -0.95 -2.68
CA ASP A 21 1.32 0.32 -2.12
C ASP A 21 2.52 0.12 -1.19
N GLY A 22 3.63 0.84 -1.42
CA GLY A 22 4.87 0.59 -0.68
C GLY A 22 5.63 -0.67 -1.12
N THR A 23 5.04 -1.47 -2.01
CA THR A 23 5.64 -2.70 -2.54
C THR A 23 5.93 -2.60 -4.04
N LEU A 24 4.92 -2.47 -4.89
CA LEU A 24 5.12 -2.25 -6.33
C LEU A 24 5.34 -0.78 -6.64
N LEU A 25 4.62 0.11 -5.97
CA LEU A 25 4.70 1.54 -6.16
C LEU A 25 5.24 2.27 -4.92
N ASP A 26 5.89 3.40 -5.18
CA ASP A 26 6.31 4.33 -4.17
C ASP A 26 5.06 4.98 -3.53
N PHE A 27 4.83 4.66 -2.25
CA PHE A 27 3.67 5.15 -1.51
C PHE A 27 3.59 6.68 -1.52
N MET A 28 4.71 7.36 -1.26
CA MET A 28 4.73 8.82 -1.18
C MET A 28 4.51 9.49 -2.54
N ALA A 29 4.97 8.88 -3.63
CA ALA A 29 4.75 9.43 -4.97
C ALA A 29 3.25 9.50 -5.32
N LEU A 30 2.45 8.55 -4.86
CA LEU A 30 1.01 8.51 -5.11
C LEU A 30 0.22 9.14 -3.96
N TRP A 31 0.33 8.54 -2.78
CA TRP A 31 -0.52 8.89 -1.63
C TRP A 31 -0.05 10.13 -0.87
N GLY A 32 1.23 10.52 -1.02
CA GLY A 32 1.72 11.77 -0.43
C GLY A 32 1.01 13.00 -0.98
N SER A 33 0.83 13.09 -2.30
CA SER A 33 0.13 14.22 -2.92
C SER A 33 -1.38 14.22 -2.61
N TRP A 34 -2.00 13.05 -2.50
CA TRP A 34 -3.38 12.92 -2.04
C TRP A 34 -3.54 13.38 -0.60
N ALA A 35 -2.68 12.91 0.30
CA ALA A 35 -2.73 13.29 1.72
C ALA A 35 -2.53 14.80 1.92
N GLU A 36 -1.58 15.41 1.20
CA GLU A 36 -1.37 16.86 1.21
C GLU A 36 -2.62 17.62 0.76
N THR A 37 -3.24 17.18 -0.34
CA THR A 37 -4.45 17.82 -0.88
C THR A 37 -5.65 17.67 0.07
N LEU A 38 -5.88 16.47 0.57
CA LEU A 38 -7.00 16.15 1.46
C LEU A 38 -6.90 16.91 2.79
N THR A 39 -5.71 16.87 3.41
CA THR A 39 -5.49 17.59 4.68
C THR A 39 -5.53 19.11 4.48
N GLY A 40 -5.07 19.61 3.35
CA GLY A 40 -5.17 21.03 3.00
C GLY A 40 -6.61 21.54 2.91
N PHE A 41 -7.54 20.73 2.39
CA PHE A 41 -8.97 21.09 2.42
C PHE A 41 -9.53 21.13 3.84
N VAL A 42 -9.13 20.20 4.70
CA VAL A 42 -9.56 20.20 6.12
C VAL A 42 -8.98 21.41 6.87
N GLU A 43 -7.70 21.71 6.65
CA GLU A 43 -7.03 22.89 7.22
C GLU A 43 -7.75 24.18 6.80
N TRP A 44 -8.00 24.33 5.49
CA TRP A 44 -8.70 25.51 4.94
C TRP A 44 -10.12 25.69 5.53
N GLU A 45 -10.90 24.61 5.65
CA GLU A 45 -12.24 24.66 6.23
C GLU A 45 -12.19 25.10 7.70
N LEU A 46 -11.26 24.53 8.49
CA LEU A 46 -11.08 24.88 9.89
C LEU A 46 -10.60 26.32 10.08
N GLU A 47 -9.74 26.82 9.22
CA GLU A 47 -9.37 28.25 9.19
C GLU A 47 -10.58 29.14 8.96
N THR A 48 -11.45 28.79 8.01
CA THR A 48 -12.69 29.51 7.70
C THR A 48 -13.65 29.54 8.89
N LEU A 49 -13.66 28.47 9.70
CA LEU A 49 -14.43 28.34 10.93
C LEU A 49 -13.77 29.02 12.14
N GLY A 50 -12.57 29.59 12.01
CA GLY A 50 -11.79 30.17 13.11
C GLY A 50 -11.25 29.11 14.09
N ALA A 51 -11.09 27.88 13.67
CA ALA A 51 -10.78 26.71 14.48
C ALA A 51 -9.49 25.97 14.03
N ALA A 52 -8.55 26.65 13.37
CA ALA A 52 -7.31 26.08 12.79
C ALA A 52 -6.52 25.20 13.78
N GLY A 53 -6.51 25.54 15.08
CA GLY A 53 -5.77 24.80 16.11
C GLY A 53 -6.37 23.42 16.47
N LEU A 54 -7.52 23.04 15.92
CA LEU A 54 -8.18 21.77 16.23
C LEU A 54 -7.66 20.59 15.38
N PHE A 55 -6.80 20.84 14.37
CA PHE A 55 -6.30 19.81 13.49
C PHE A 55 -4.77 19.76 13.48
N ASN A 56 -4.25 18.56 13.57
CA ASN A 56 -2.84 18.24 13.40
C ASN A 56 -2.73 16.98 12.52
N LYS A 57 -2.33 17.17 11.28
CA LYS A 57 -2.24 16.08 10.28
C LYS A 57 -1.24 15.00 10.64
N THR A 58 -0.17 15.33 11.40
CA THR A 58 0.76 14.34 11.94
C THR A 58 0.09 13.43 12.96
N ALA A 59 -0.62 14.02 13.92
CA ALA A 59 -1.31 13.24 14.96
C ALA A 59 -2.52 12.47 14.42
N ALA A 60 -3.26 13.05 13.45
CA ALA A 60 -4.48 12.46 12.91
C ALA A 60 -4.19 11.29 11.96
N LEU A 61 -3.22 11.42 11.07
CA LEU A 61 -2.98 10.47 9.98
C LEU A 61 -1.61 9.79 10.05
N GLY A 62 -0.74 10.16 10.99
CA GLY A 62 0.63 9.64 11.06
C GLY A 62 1.53 10.22 9.97
N LEU A 63 1.24 11.43 9.47
CA LEU A 63 2.05 12.09 8.45
C LEU A 63 3.32 12.71 9.07
N ARG A 64 4.43 12.66 8.35
CA ARG A 64 5.66 13.42 8.63
C ARG A 64 5.71 14.63 7.74
N LEU A 65 6.21 15.75 8.28
CA LEU A 65 6.23 17.03 7.59
C LEU A 65 7.67 17.53 7.45
N ASP A 66 7.95 18.23 6.36
CA ASP A 66 9.19 18.97 6.17
C ASP A 66 9.15 20.33 6.90
N GLU A 67 10.24 21.09 6.83
CA GLU A 67 10.35 22.43 7.43
C GLU A 67 9.34 23.45 6.86
N ALA A 68 8.81 23.19 5.67
CA ALA A 68 7.78 24.00 5.02
C ALA A 68 6.35 23.52 5.32
N ASN A 69 6.18 22.61 6.30
CA ASN A 69 4.89 22.01 6.70
C ASN A 69 4.21 21.19 5.58
N ARG A 70 4.97 20.68 4.61
CA ARG A 70 4.49 19.82 3.53
C ARG A 70 4.69 18.35 3.91
N VAL A 71 3.83 17.49 3.42
CA VAL A 71 3.93 16.04 3.65
C VAL A 71 5.20 15.50 3.00
N SER A 72 6.11 14.98 3.81
CA SER A 72 7.42 14.43 3.41
C SER A 72 7.57 12.93 3.71
N GLY A 73 6.66 12.36 4.49
CA GLY A 73 6.69 10.95 4.84
C GLY A 73 5.47 10.55 5.66
N TYR A 74 5.47 9.32 6.14
CA TYR A 74 4.36 8.77 6.90
C TYR A 74 4.82 7.70 7.89
N ASP A 75 3.98 7.41 8.88
CA ASP A 75 4.12 6.24 9.74
C ASP A 75 3.50 5.02 9.03
N ARG A 76 4.30 3.99 8.75
CA ARG A 76 3.85 2.74 8.10
C ARG A 76 2.82 1.95 8.90
N THR A 77 2.70 2.26 10.19
CA THR A 77 1.70 1.67 11.09
C THR A 77 0.55 2.63 11.39
N GLY A 78 0.61 3.83 10.84
CA GLY A 78 -0.36 4.90 11.05
C GLY A 78 -1.60 4.83 10.16
N PRO A 79 -2.59 5.68 10.44
CA PRO A 79 -3.87 5.66 9.74
C PRO A 79 -3.79 5.87 8.23
N VAL A 80 -2.84 6.69 7.73
CA VAL A 80 -2.71 6.94 6.29
C VAL A 80 -2.28 5.68 5.53
N ALA A 81 -1.52 4.79 6.16
CA ALA A 81 -1.02 3.56 5.55
C ALA A 81 -1.94 2.36 5.77
N MET A 82 -2.61 2.30 6.93
CA MET A 82 -3.31 1.11 7.40
C MET A 82 -4.82 1.29 7.53
N GLY A 83 -5.29 2.53 7.58
CA GLY A 83 -6.70 2.84 7.77
C GLY A 83 -7.55 2.61 6.53
N THR A 84 -8.80 2.27 6.74
CA THR A 84 -9.83 2.27 5.69
C THR A 84 -10.22 3.70 5.33
N GLU A 85 -10.87 3.87 4.19
CA GLU A 85 -11.43 5.16 3.78
C GLU A 85 -12.40 5.73 4.84
N GLU A 86 -13.21 4.87 5.45
CA GLU A 86 -14.15 5.24 6.50
C GLU A 86 -13.44 5.70 7.78
N GLU A 87 -12.36 5.02 8.17
CA GLU A 87 -11.57 5.39 9.35
C GLU A 87 -10.85 6.72 9.13
N VAL A 88 -10.21 6.92 7.98
CA VAL A 88 -9.58 8.20 7.62
C VAL A 88 -10.62 9.32 7.56
N THR A 89 -11.80 9.05 6.95
CA THR A 89 -12.91 10.01 6.91
C THR A 89 -13.34 10.41 8.32
N ALA A 90 -13.50 9.46 9.24
CA ALA A 90 -13.92 9.74 10.62
C ALA A 90 -12.86 10.53 11.39
N LEU A 91 -11.57 10.21 11.21
CA LEU A 91 -10.46 10.94 11.83
C LEU A 91 -10.42 12.41 11.39
N LEU A 92 -10.69 12.68 10.11
CA LEU A 92 -10.72 14.04 9.57
C LEU A 92 -12.02 14.80 9.84
N ALA A 93 -13.13 14.10 10.01
CA ALA A 93 -14.42 14.71 10.41
C ALA A 93 -14.43 15.15 11.88
N GLY A 94 -13.66 14.51 12.75
CA GLY A 94 -13.58 14.83 14.17
C GLY A 94 -13.24 16.30 14.46
N PRO A 95 -12.20 16.88 13.89
CA PRO A 95 -11.85 18.29 14.02
C PRO A 95 -12.95 19.24 13.54
N LEU A 96 -13.63 18.94 12.43
CA LEU A 96 -14.77 19.74 11.93
C LEU A 96 -15.95 19.68 12.91
N TYR A 97 -16.22 18.50 13.47
CA TYR A 97 -17.23 18.34 14.51
C TYR A 97 -16.89 19.15 15.76
N ALA A 98 -15.64 19.12 16.20
CA ALA A 98 -15.17 19.92 17.34
C ALA A 98 -15.25 21.44 17.07
N ALA A 99 -15.18 21.86 15.80
CA ALA A 99 -15.39 23.24 15.36
C ALA A 99 -16.88 23.63 15.27
N GLY A 100 -17.83 22.73 15.62
CA GLY A 100 -19.26 23.00 15.64
C GLY A 100 -20.03 22.56 14.40
N VAL A 101 -19.39 21.90 13.44
CA VAL A 101 -20.09 21.31 12.28
C VAL A 101 -20.83 20.04 12.74
N PRO A 102 -22.14 19.88 12.45
CA PRO A 102 -22.86 18.64 12.76
C PRO A 102 -22.14 17.41 12.19
N TRP A 103 -22.15 16.29 12.94
CA TRP A 103 -21.37 15.11 12.57
C TRP A 103 -21.60 14.61 11.14
N ASN A 104 -22.87 14.48 10.73
CA ASN A 104 -23.19 14.00 9.38
C ASN A 104 -22.68 14.96 8.29
N ASP A 105 -22.71 16.27 8.55
CA ASP A 105 -22.21 17.28 7.61
C ASP A 105 -20.68 17.25 7.57
N ALA A 106 -20.02 17.08 8.70
CA ALA A 106 -18.56 16.93 8.78
C ALA A 106 -18.08 15.71 7.97
N VAL A 107 -18.74 14.54 8.14
CA VAL A 107 -18.45 13.34 7.35
C VAL A 107 -18.70 13.57 5.85
N SER A 108 -19.81 14.22 5.49
CA SER A 108 -20.13 14.54 4.09
C SER A 108 -19.07 15.42 3.45
N ARG A 109 -18.64 16.48 4.16
CA ARG A 109 -17.59 17.41 3.68
C ARG A 109 -16.27 16.69 3.46
N VAL A 110 -15.84 15.86 4.41
CA VAL A 110 -14.60 15.10 4.25
C VAL A 110 -14.68 14.14 3.06
N ARG A 111 -15.82 13.52 2.80
CA ARG A 111 -16.01 12.67 1.59
C ARG A 111 -15.92 13.51 0.30
N GLU A 112 -16.45 14.72 0.28
CA GLU A 112 -16.31 15.63 -0.86
C GLU A 112 -14.85 16.05 -1.06
N PHE A 113 -14.12 16.35 0.02
CA PHE A 113 -12.69 16.65 -0.03
C PHE A 113 -11.87 15.46 -0.53
N ASN A 114 -12.18 14.25 -0.06
CA ASN A 114 -11.54 13.02 -0.54
C ASN A 114 -11.79 12.81 -2.04
N ALA A 115 -13.04 12.95 -2.49
CA ALA A 115 -13.37 12.84 -3.91
C ALA A 115 -12.61 13.87 -4.77
N ALA A 116 -12.47 15.11 -4.29
CA ALA A 116 -11.69 16.14 -4.98
C ALA A 116 -10.19 15.83 -5.00
N ALA A 117 -9.63 15.32 -3.89
CA ALA A 117 -8.23 14.90 -3.80
C ALA A 117 -7.94 13.71 -4.74
N LEU A 118 -8.80 12.69 -4.76
CA LEU A 118 -8.70 11.56 -5.69
C LEU A 118 -8.82 12.00 -7.15
N ALA A 119 -9.70 12.96 -7.46
CA ALA A 119 -9.80 13.51 -8.80
C ALA A 119 -8.52 14.24 -9.25
N GLN A 120 -7.80 14.88 -8.32
CA GLN A 120 -6.49 15.47 -8.61
C GLN A 120 -5.42 14.40 -8.83
N LEU A 121 -5.38 13.38 -7.95
CA LEU A 121 -4.48 12.24 -8.07
C LEU A 121 -4.63 11.55 -9.44
N LYS A 122 -5.87 11.29 -9.88
CA LYS A 122 -6.17 10.71 -11.20
C LYS A 122 -5.71 11.57 -12.38
N ARG A 123 -5.76 12.88 -12.26
CA ARG A 123 -5.21 13.80 -13.30
C ARG A 123 -3.69 13.76 -13.37
N ARG A 124 -3.02 13.68 -12.21
CA ARG A 124 -1.55 13.69 -12.12
C ARG A 124 -0.91 12.36 -12.52
N ARG A 125 -1.55 11.23 -12.21
CA ARG A 125 -1.07 9.87 -12.51
C ARG A 125 0.36 9.62 -12.01
N GLU A 126 0.64 10.03 -10.78
CA GLU A 126 2.01 10.05 -10.21
C GLU A 126 2.45 8.69 -9.64
N ALA A 127 1.78 7.58 -9.99
CA ALA A 127 2.22 6.25 -9.60
C ALA A 127 3.61 5.94 -10.19
N ARG A 128 4.57 5.62 -9.34
CA ARG A 128 5.96 5.30 -9.72
C ARG A 128 6.34 3.93 -9.18
N PRO A 129 6.91 3.05 -10.01
CA PRO A 129 7.41 1.77 -9.52
C PRO A 129 8.61 1.97 -8.58
N LEU A 130 8.72 1.10 -7.59
CA LEU A 130 9.89 1.08 -6.72
C LEU A 130 11.17 0.76 -7.51
N PRO A 131 12.34 1.29 -7.07
CA PRO A 131 13.62 1.01 -7.72
C PRO A 131 13.95 -0.50 -7.78
N GLY A 132 14.35 -0.99 -8.95
CA GLY A 132 14.72 -2.39 -9.21
C GLY A 132 13.51 -3.32 -9.44
N LEU A 133 12.27 -2.82 -9.32
CA LEU A 133 11.07 -3.63 -9.54
C LEU A 133 10.98 -4.15 -10.98
N ARG A 134 11.23 -3.30 -11.98
CA ARG A 134 11.08 -3.68 -13.40
C ARG A 134 12.01 -4.82 -13.77
N GLU A 135 13.26 -4.72 -13.38
CA GLU A 135 14.31 -5.73 -13.60
C GLU A 135 13.93 -7.05 -12.90
N PHE A 136 13.40 -6.97 -11.69
CA PHE A 136 12.94 -8.15 -10.96
C PHE A 136 11.73 -8.81 -11.64
N LEU A 137 10.75 -8.05 -12.11
CA LEU A 137 9.60 -8.58 -12.85
C LEU A 137 10.03 -9.20 -14.19
N ASP A 138 11.04 -8.65 -14.88
CA ASP A 138 11.58 -9.22 -16.09
C ASP A 138 12.24 -10.58 -15.81
N ALA A 139 13.05 -10.69 -14.77
CA ALA A 139 13.64 -11.96 -14.34
C ALA A 139 12.56 -13.00 -13.94
N CYS A 140 11.50 -12.58 -13.26
CA CYS A 140 10.37 -13.46 -12.95
C CYS A 140 9.69 -14.01 -14.20
N ARG A 141 9.46 -13.16 -15.21
CA ARG A 141 8.87 -13.56 -16.49
C ARG A 141 9.75 -14.53 -17.24
N GLU A 142 11.05 -14.27 -17.32
CA GLU A 142 12.03 -15.16 -17.98
C GLU A 142 12.09 -16.54 -17.33
N ALA A 143 11.91 -16.59 -16.02
CA ALA A 143 11.82 -17.84 -15.26
C ALA A 143 10.44 -18.52 -15.30
N GLY A 144 9.45 -17.93 -15.98
CA GLY A 144 8.09 -18.47 -16.11
C GLY A 144 7.28 -18.45 -14.83
N LEU A 145 7.58 -17.52 -13.91
CA LEU A 145 6.80 -17.34 -12.68
C LEU A 145 5.46 -16.67 -12.95
N ALA A 146 4.40 -17.19 -12.34
CA ALA A 146 3.09 -16.57 -12.36
C ALA A 146 3.03 -15.41 -11.32
N LEU A 147 2.53 -14.25 -11.73
CA LEU A 147 2.53 -13.06 -10.87
C LEU A 147 1.11 -12.55 -10.63
N ALA A 148 0.80 -12.21 -9.39
CA ALA A 148 -0.45 -11.56 -9.01
C ALA A 148 -0.21 -10.34 -8.12
N VAL A 149 -1.16 -9.40 -8.18
CA VAL A 149 -1.28 -8.30 -7.21
C VAL A 149 -2.39 -8.64 -6.23
N VAL A 150 -2.14 -8.40 -4.94
CA VAL A 150 -3.10 -8.57 -3.85
C VAL A 150 -3.07 -7.28 -3.01
N THR A 151 -4.10 -6.45 -3.09
CA THR A 151 -4.09 -5.11 -2.50
C THR A 151 -5.35 -4.80 -1.69
N SER A 152 -5.22 -3.92 -0.71
CA SER A 152 -6.35 -3.38 0.06
C SER A 152 -7.18 -2.34 -0.71
N ASP A 153 -6.71 -1.86 -1.86
CA ASP A 153 -7.50 -1.06 -2.78
C ASP A 153 -8.58 -1.90 -3.48
N THR A 154 -9.49 -1.23 -4.18
CA THR A 154 -10.38 -1.91 -5.11
C THR A 154 -9.61 -2.43 -6.31
N THR A 155 -10.14 -3.48 -6.95
CA THR A 155 -9.54 -4.03 -8.18
C THR A 155 -9.43 -2.97 -9.28
N ALA A 156 -10.44 -2.10 -9.41
CA ALA A 156 -10.45 -1.04 -10.42
C ALA A 156 -9.32 -0.01 -10.20
N GLU A 157 -9.12 0.44 -8.96
CA GLU A 157 -8.03 1.35 -8.61
C GLU A 157 -6.66 0.71 -8.81
N ALA A 158 -6.51 -0.55 -8.41
CA ALA A 158 -5.26 -1.28 -8.61
C ALA A 158 -4.90 -1.41 -10.09
N LEU A 159 -5.87 -1.72 -10.94
CA LEU A 159 -5.67 -1.79 -12.39
C LEU A 159 -5.27 -0.43 -12.97
N GLU A 160 -5.94 0.65 -12.58
CA GLU A 160 -5.64 2.02 -13.01
C GLU A 160 -4.20 2.41 -12.64
N HIS A 161 -3.76 2.14 -11.40
CA HIS A 161 -2.40 2.43 -10.95
C HIS A 161 -1.34 1.58 -11.68
N LEU A 162 -1.63 0.31 -11.94
CA LEU A 162 -0.74 -0.56 -12.72
C LEU A 162 -0.61 -0.09 -14.18
N GLU A 163 -1.69 0.42 -14.79
CA GLU A 163 -1.66 1.01 -16.13
C GLU A 163 -0.80 2.28 -16.15
N TRP A 164 -0.92 3.17 -15.17
CA TRP A 164 -0.08 4.38 -15.09
C TRP A 164 1.41 4.04 -14.99
N MET A 165 1.74 2.94 -14.32
CA MET A 165 3.12 2.45 -14.24
C MET A 165 3.58 1.63 -15.48
N GLY A 166 2.67 1.29 -16.40
CA GLY A 166 2.95 0.39 -17.53
C GLY A 166 3.28 -1.05 -17.08
N LEU A 167 2.66 -1.52 -16.00
CA LEU A 167 2.93 -2.83 -15.40
C LEU A 167 1.75 -3.82 -15.49
N ARG A 168 0.58 -3.38 -15.98
CA ARG A 168 -0.65 -4.20 -15.96
C ARG A 168 -0.45 -5.58 -16.58
N GLU A 169 0.21 -5.64 -17.73
CA GLU A 169 0.42 -6.87 -18.52
C GLU A 169 1.39 -7.87 -17.86
N ARG A 170 2.05 -7.47 -16.77
CA ARG A 170 2.97 -8.35 -16.03
C ARG A 170 2.23 -9.32 -15.10
N PHE A 171 0.98 -9.03 -14.76
CA PHE A 171 0.24 -9.74 -13.74
C PHE A 171 -0.93 -10.54 -14.34
N GLY A 172 -0.93 -11.84 -14.10
CA GLY A 172 -2.00 -12.75 -14.52
C GLY A 172 -3.27 -12.62 -13.66
N SER A 173 -3.15 -12.09 -12.45
CA SER A 173 -4.28 -11.84 -11.54
C SER A 173 -4.07 -10.53 -10.78
N VAL A 174 -5.16 -9.79 -10.55
CA VAL A 174 -5.22 -8.61 -9.69
C VAL A 174 -6.43 -8.78 -8.76
N VAL A 175 -6.15 -8.90 -7.47
CA VAL A 175 -7.15 -9.12 -6.42
C VAL A 175 -7.17 -7.92 -5.49
N GLY A 176 -8.18 -7.07 -5.67
CA GLY A 176 -8.51 -6.00 -4.74
C GLY A 176 -9.41 -6.51 -3.60
N ARG A 177 -9.59 -5.69 -2.56
CA ARG A 177 -10.44 -6.00 -1.39
C ARG A 177 -11.90 -6.33 -1.77
N ASP A 178 -12.37 -5.78 -2.88
CA ASP A 178 -13.72 -5.97 -3.42
C ASP A 178 -13.97 -7.38 -3.99
N ARG A 179 -12.92 -8.18 -4.19
CA ARG A 179 -13.00 -9.54 -4.74
C ARG A 179 -12.94 -10.65 -3.69
N ALA A 180 -12.76 -10.32 -2.44
CA ALA A 180 -12.68 -11.28 -1.35
C ALA A 180 -13.65 -10.92 -0.24
N ARG A 181 -14.10 -11.94 0.51
CA ARG A 181 -15.00 -11.75 1.64
C ARG A 181 -14.34 -10.97 2.77
N ARG A 182 -13.06 -11.23 3.00
CA ARG A 182 -12.25 -10.60 4.05
C ARG A 182 -10.93 -10.12 3.45
N GLY A 183 -10.57 -8.90 3.81
CA GLY A 183 -9.28 -8.31 3.43
C GLY A 183 -8.12 -8.80 4.28
N LYS A 184 -6.92 -8.32 3.98
CA LYS A 184 -5.73 -8.54 4.81
C LYS A 184 -6.03 -8.17 6.27
N PRO A 185 -5.58 -8.95 7.24
CA PRO A 185 -4.62 -10.07 7.20
C PRO A 185 -5.27 -11.46 7.00
N ASP A 186 -6.54 -11.57 6.59
CA ASP A 186 -7.16 -12.85 6.28
C ASP A 186 -6.59 -13.43 4.97
N PRO A 187 -6.58 -14.78 4.81
CA PRO A 187 -5.94 -15.43 3.66
C PRO A 187 -6.78 -15.38 2.38
N ASP A 188 -8.04 -14.93 2.43
CA ASP A 188 -9.03 -15.07 1.35
C ASP A 188 -8.51 -14.51 0.02
N MET A 189 -7.85 -13.35 0.03
CA MET A 189 -7.32 -12.69 -1.17
C MET A 189 -6.13 -13.46 -1.76
N ALA A 190 -5.19 -13.92 -0.92
CA ALA A 190 -4.04 -14.71 -1.38
C ALA A 190 -4.48 -16.07 -1.95
N LEU A 191 -5.46 -16.72 -1.30
CA LEU A 191 -6.03 -17.97 -1.80
C LEU A 191 -6.76 -17.78 -3.14
N LEU A 192 -7.45 -16.65 -3.34
CA LEU A 192 -8.07 -16.31 -4.61
C LEU A 192 -7.02 -16.12 -5.70
N ALA A 193 -5.98 -15.33 -5.43
CA ALA A 193 -4.89 -15.09 -6.37
C ALA A 193 -4.18 -16.40 -6.77
N CYS A 194 -3.89 -17.30 -5.81
CA CYS A 194 -3.30 -18.60 -6.10
C CYS A 194 -4.20 -19.45 -7.01
N ARG A 195 -5.52 -19.47 -6.76
CA ARG A 195 -6.48 -20.19 -7.63
C ARG A 195 -6.49 -19.65 -9.06
N GLU A 196 -6.47 -18.34 -9.24
CA GLU A 196 -6.46 -17.71 -10.55
C GLU A 196 -5.15 -17.96 -11.32
N LEU A 197 -4.03 -18.03 -10.59
CA LEU A 197 -2.72 -18.38 -11.18
C LEU A 197 -2.55 -19.90 -11.40
N GLY A 198 -3.44 -20.75 -10.89
CA GLY A 198 -3.33 -22.19 -10.99
C GLY A 198 -2.13 -22.79 -10.22
N ILE A 199 -1.79 -22.18 -9.06
CA ILE A 199 -0.70 -22.62 -8.20
C ILE A 199 -1.20 -22.95 -6.78
N SER A 200 -0.47 -23.83 -6.08
CA SER A 200 -0.71 -24.06 -4.64
C SER A 200 -0.16 -22.88 -3.83
N PRO A 201 -0.82 -22.47 -2.72
CA PRO A 201 -0.25 -21.47 -1.81
C PRO A 201 1.18 -21.81 -1.35
N ALA A 202 1.49 -23.07 -1.08
CA ALA A 202 2.83 -23.53 -0.69
C ALA A 202 3.91 -23.29 -1.78
N GLU A 203 3.51 -23.10 -3.03
CA GLU A 203 4.38 -22.76 -4.16
C GLU A 203 4.44 -21.24 -4.43
N ALA A 204 3.74 -20.44 -3.62
CA ALA A 204 3.70 -19.00 -3.75
C ALA A 204 4.65 -18.31 -2.74
N VAL A 205 5.25 -17.22 -3.19
CA VAL A 205 5.95 -16.26 -2.32
C VAL A 205 5.09 -15.01 -2.19
N VAL A 206 4.88 -14.51 -0.98
CA VAL A 206 4.19 -13.22 -0.74
C VAL A 206 5.24 -12.16 -0.49
N ILE A 207 5.16 -11.03 -1.20
CA ILE A 207 6.01 -9.87 -1.02
C ILE A 207 5.11 -8.68 -0.66
N GLY A 208 5.38 -8.02 0.46
CA GLY A 208 4.59 -6.90 0.94
C GLY A 208 5.37 -6.03 1.91
N ASP A 209 4.91 -4.82 2.16
CA ASP A 209 5.55 -3.86 3.05
C ASP A 209 4.84 -3.73 4.41
N SER A 210 3.73 -4.45 4.62
CA SER A 210 2.98 -4.44 5.88
C SER A 210 2.98 -5.81 6.58
N ASN A 211 2.79 -5.78 7.91
CA ASN A 211 2.65 -7.04 8.65
C ASN A 211 1.35 -7.79 8.31
N ALA A 212 0.34 -7.07 7.81
CA ALA A 212 -0.90 -7.69 7.34
C ALA A 212 -0.67 -8.59 6.11
N ASP A 213 0.28 -8.24 5.22
CA ASP A 213 0.70 -9.08 4.10
C ASP A 213 1.36 -10.36 4.58
N MET A 214 2.27 -10.22 5.55
CA MET A 214 2.98 -11.34 6.15
C MET A 214 2.00 -12.32 6.78
N GLN A 215 1.07 -11.82 7.57
CA GLN A 215 0.03 -12.63 8.20
C GLN A 215 -0.91 -13.28 7.18
N MET A 216 -1.32 -12.56 6.15
CA MET A 216 -2.12 -13.10 5.05
C MET A 216 -1.40 -14.26 4.37
N GLY A 217 -0.12 -14.08 4.02
CA GLY A 217 0.70 -15.12 3.40
C GLY A 217 0.83 -16.36 4.28
N LYS A 218 1.15 -16.20 5.55
CA LYS A 218 1.27 -17.31 6.51
C LYS A 218 -0.05 -18.06 6.71
N ARG A 219 -1.15 -17.33 6.86
CA ARG A 219 -2.49 -17.93 7.00
C ARG A 219 -2.96 -18.65 5.74
N ALA A 220 -2.52 -18.18 4.56
CA ALA A 220 -2.77 -18.87 3.30
C ALA A 220 -1.89 -20.11 3.10
N GLY A 221 -0.83 -20.29 3.88
CA GLY A 221 0.14 -21.37 3.74
C GLY A 221 1.16 -21.10 2.64
N ALA A 222 1.53 -19.82 2.38
CA ALA A 222 2.57 -19.45 1.44
C ALA A 222 3.93 -20.07 1.79
N GLY A 223 4.70 -20.44 0.78
CA GLY A 223 6.03 -21.04 0.94
C GLY A 223 7.06 -20.09 1.56
N LEU A 224 6.88 -18.78 1.35
CA LEU A 224 7.72 -17.73 1.94
C LEU A 224 6.95 -16.42 2.02
N THR A 225 7.18 -15.65 3.10
CA THR A 225 6.75 -14.26 3.22
C THR A 225 7.97 -13.34 3.28
N VAL A 226 8.02 -12.38 2.38
CA VAL A 226 9.12 -11.40 2.26
C VAL A 226 8.59 -10.01 2.60
N GLY A 227 9.09 -9.46 3.70
CA GLY A 227 8.83 -8.07 4.08
C GLY A 227 9.74 -7.13 3.30
N LEU A 228 9.17 -6.14 2.61
CA LEU A 228 9.90 -5.09 1.90
C LEU A 228 9.94 -3.84 2.77
N ALA A 229 11.10 -3.56 3.36
CA ALA A 229 11.32 -2.38 4.18
C ALA A 229 12.24 -1.40 3.43
N ALA A 230 11.67 -0.64 2.51
CA ALA A 230 12.44 0.37 1.77
C ALA A 230 13.05 1.40 2.72
N ALA A 231 14.33 1.75 2.49
CA ALA A 231 15.00 2.80 3.26
C ALA A 231 14.30 4.14 3.07
N GLU A 232 14.13 4.87 4.16
CA GLU A 232 13.59 6.23 4.16
C GLU A 232 14.73 7.19 4.50
N ASP A 233 14.90 8.24 3.70
CA ASP A 233 15.85 9.34 3.91
C ASP A 233 17.30 8.89 4.26
N GLY A 234 17.75 7.76 3.67
CA GLY A 234 19.10 7.25 3.88
C GLY A 234 19.35 6.57 5.25
N ALA A 235 18.35 6.49 6.11
CA ALA A 235 18.41 5.73 7.35
C ALA A 235 18.01 4.26 7.10
N PRO A 236 18.64 3.29 7.81
CA PRO A 236 18.16 1.91 7.75
C PRO A 236 16.70 1.83 8.23
N PRO A 237 15.83 1.13 7.52
CA PRO A 237 14.42 1.06 7.86
C PRO A 237 14.24 0.39 9.23
N GLY A 238 13.35 0.95 10.05
CA GLY A 238 12.84 0.22 11.20
C GLY A 238 12.04 -0.99 10.71
N THR A 239 12.42 -2.21 11.10
CA THR A 239 11.79 -3.46 10.60
C THR A 239 10.88 -4.14 11.63
N ALA A 240 10.81 -3.60 12.84
CA ALA A 240 10.09 -4.19 13.96
C ALA A 240 8.59 -4.42 13.70
N TYR A 241 7.98 -3.65 12.80
CA TYR A 241 6.57 -3.80 12.43
C TYR A 241 6.33 -5.01 11.50
N LEU A 242 7.33 -5.52 10.78
CA LEU A 242 7.26 -6.71 9.91
C LEU A 242 7.56 -8.01 10.68
N ARG A 243 7.09 -8.11 11.90
CA ARG A 243 7.44 -9.19 12.85
C ARG A 243 7.08 -10.60 12.38
N ASP A 244 6.11 -10.73 11.47
CA ASP A 244 5.67 -12.02 10.94
C ASP A 244 6.33 -12.36 9.60
N ALA A 245 7.26 -11.55 9.07
CA ALA A 245 8.02 -11.87 7.87
C ALA A 245 9.01 -13.00 8.12
N ASP A 246 9.15 -13.92 7.14
CA ASP A 246 10.19 -14.95 7.17
C ASP A 246 11.56 -14.38 6.81
N VAL A 247 11.56 -13.36 5.95
CA VAL A 247 12.75 -12.60 5.52
C VAL A 247 12.34 -11.15 5.31
N ILE A 248 13.24 -10.23 5.65
CA ILE A 248 13.08 -8.80 5.36
C ILE A 248 14.20 -8.37 4.43
N VAL A 249 13.85 -7.60 3.40
CA VAL A 249 14.79 -7.00 2.43
C VAL A 249 14.55 -5.50 2.34
N SER A 250 15.59 -4.73 1.98
CA SER A 250 15.50 -3.28 1.83
C SER A 250 15.07 -2.83 0.43
N GLY A 251 14.99 -3.75 -0.53
CA GLY A 251 14.59 -3.46 -1.91
C GLY A 251 14.75 -4.65 -2.84
N TYR A 252 14.29 -4.48 -4.07
CA TYR A 252 14.30 -5.53 -5.09
C TYR A 252 15.69 -6.03 -5.50
N ARG A 253 16.76 -5.25 -5.26
CA ARG A 253 18.14 -5.66 -5.54
C ARG A 253 18.63 -6.81 -4.66
N GLU A 254 17.96 -7.05 -3.53
CA GLU A 254 18.25 -8.19 -2.64
C GLU A 254 17.44 -9.45 -3.00
N LEU A 255 16.61 -9.35 -4.04
CA LEU A 255 15.84 -10.46 -4.58
C LEU A 255 16.45 -10.92 -5.92
N SER A 256 16.50 -12.22 -6.14
CA SER A 256 16.88 -12.78 -7.45
C SER A 256 16.12 -14.06 -7.75
N VAL A 257 15.92 -14.32 -9.03
CA VAL A 257 15.31 -15.54 -9.55
C VAL A 257 16.42 -16.41 -10.16
N ARG A 258 16.40 -17.71 -9.83
CA ARG A 258 17.38 -18.69 -10.30
C ARG A 258 16.73 -19.94 -10.87
#